data_545451fa36f703bc180dbd0b68ba9c5b
#
_entry.id   545451fa36f703bc180dbd0b68ba9c5b
#
_cell.length_a   1.000
_cell.length_b   1.000
_cell.length_c   1.000
_cell.angle_alpha   90.00
_cell.angle_beta   90.00
_cell.angle_gamma   90.00
#
_symmetry.space_group_name_H-M   'P 1'
#
loop_
_entity.id
_entity.type
_entity.pdbx_description
1 polymer ?
#
loop_
_entity_poly.entity_id
_entity_poly.type
_entity_poly.pdbx_seq_one_letter_code
_entity_poly.pdbx_strand_id
1 'polypeptide(L)'
;MTPPRPYSTGLGYESPTEHTVDRTVTSDMAANHLFHRLSELEQTQRRQNAALDNLVSKVEKTDVPKAVGIKDRIACFQWTWFTSTMATGGVANVLASVPFRSQWLYIVGVIFFVFNLCLFFMNTALLLARFRLRPGSFRHSFTDKFESLFIPASLVSIGTILINICQYGVPKAGPWLLTTMEALFWIWTVAAILISAGIYLILWSTLIFPIHTMTPVWVFPAYPLLITAPFAGNLINSSVKAGHTSTLNALPIAMAAVAVQGMGFCLSFMILAAFVYRLMTQKLPRDMQRPGVFISIGPSAFTAAGLVQLGGLAGEILPDDFMMPGMTSHAVFILKLLSAMIGLWLWGLAVWFFLVSVGSFWKYARPEHEAKIGFQMTFFSFVFPNTALLTATYQIANAFSCRPLQIVGCAMTGLLVLVWAVIFVTMIRCIWKRELLWPKEE
;
A
#
# COMPACT_ATOMS: atom_id res chain seq x y z
N MET A 1 49.53 -25.44 21.73
CA MET A 1 50.35 -24.44 21.06
C MET A 1 50.43 -23.23 21.99
N THR A 2 51.61 -22.95 22.49
CA THR A 2 51.96 -21.99 23.54
C THR A 2 52.08 -20.56 22.98
N PRO A 3 51.78 -19.50 23.80
CA PRO A 3 51.99 -18.12 23.38
C PRO A 3 53.42 -17.67 23.61
N PRO A 4 53.99 -16.70 22.88
CA PRO A 4 55.36 -16.21 23.05
C PRO A 4 55.47 -15.16 24.13
N ARG A 5 56.64 -15.18 24.82
CA ARG A 5 57.06 -14.31 25.91
C ARG A 5 57.59 -12.94 25.43
N PRO A 6 57.62 -11.93 26.30
CA PRO A 6 58.15 -10.61 25.96
C PRO A 6 59.68 -10.54 26.14
N TYR A 7 60.32 -9.77 25.28
CA TYR A 7 61.75 -9.43 25.35
C TYR A 7 61.97 -8.28 26.33
N SER A 8 62.93 -8.51 27.25
CA SER A 8 63.55 -7.49 28.07
C SER A 8 64.85 -7.02 27.39
N THR A 9 65.08 -5.72 27.33
CA THR A 9 66.42 -5.16 27.15
C THR A 9 66.58 -4.02 28.11
N GLY A 10 67.51 -4.26 29.08
CA GLY A 10 68.03 -3.24 29.94
C GLY A 10 69.13 -2.46 29.22
N LEU A 11 69.31 -1.21 29.59
CA LEU A 11 70.47 -0.38 29.36
C LEU A 11 70.53 0.67 30.47
N GLY A 12 71.44 0.67 31.25
CA GLY A 12 72.73 1.35 31.49
C GLY A 12 72.51 2.76 32.03
N TYR A 13 72.70 2.92 33.35
CA TYR A 13 72.83 4.21 34.01
C TYR A 13 74.20 4.82 33.67
N GLU A 14 74.19 6.05 33.09
CA GLU A 14 75.35 6.97 33.20
C GLU A 14 74.86 8.33 33.68
N SER A 15 75.46 8.82 34.73
CA SER A 15 75.29 10.16 35.31
C SER A 15 76.11 11.18 34.56
N PRO A 16 75.61 12.37 34.27
CA PRO A 16 76.44 13.52 33.98
C PRO A 16 76.31 14.61 35.04
N THR A 17 77.43 15.03 35.41
CA THR A 17 77.92 16.21 36.09
C THR A 17 77.07 17.47 36.10
N GLU A 18 77.00 18.11 37.27
CA GLU A 18 76.48 19.43 37.57
C GLU A 18 77.01 20.52 36.61
N HIS A 19 76.12 21.22 35.95
CA HIS A 19 76.31 22.60 35.52
C HIS A 19 75.15 23.44 36.08
N THR A 20 75.48 24.25 37.10
CA THR A 20 74.67 25.35 37.60
C THR A 20 74.55 26.42 36.50
N VAL A 21 73.38 26.50 35.88
CA VAL A 21 72.97 27.58 34.99
C VAL A 21 71.75 28.25 35.62
N ASP A 22 71.84 29.53 35.67
CA ASP A 22 71.00 30.59 36.21
C ASP A 22 69.48 30.29 36.13
N ARG A 23 68.82 29.88 37.23
CA ARG A 23 67.44 29.46 37.35
C ARG A 23 66.41 30.61 37.40
N THR A 24 66.87 31.87 37.45
CA THR A 24 65.95 32.99 37.66
C THR A 24 65.44 33.62 36.33
N VAL A 25 66.22 33.63 35.26
CA VAL A 25 65.81 34.24 33.97
C VAL A 25 64.92 33.32 33.12
N THR A 26 65.06 32.01 33.27
CA THR A 26 64.23 31.04 32.55
C THR A 26 62.80 30.88 33.12
N SER A 27 62.62 31.16 34.42
CA SER A 27 61.28 31.11 35.10
C SER A 27 60.36 32.23 34.63
N ASP A 28 60.88 33.46 34.48
CA ASP A 28 60.12 34.61 34.12
C ASP A 28 59.69 34.61 32.59
N MET A 29 60.55 34.08 31.72
CA MET A 29 60.22 33.88 30.33
C MET A 29 59.13 32.77 30.15
N ALA A 30 59.21 31.69 30.88
CA ALA A 30 58.22 30.62 30.85
C ALA A 30 56.86 31.09 31.41
N ALA A 31 56.86 31.88 32.48
CA ALA A 31 55.67 32.47 33.07
C ALA A 31 54.98 33.44 32.09
N ASN A 32 55.73 34.34 31.43
CA ASN A 32 55.21 35.25 30.45
C ASN A 32 54.67 34.55 29.20
N HIS A 33 55.29 33.47 28.76
CA HIS A 33 54.79 32.67 27.64
C HIS A 33 53.50 31.89 28.03
N LEU A 34 53.38 31.46 29.26
CA LEU A 34 52.15 30.82 29.78
C LEU A 34 51.03 31.85 29.91
N PHE A 35 51.31 33.04 30.41
CA PHE A 35 50.30 34.13 30.47
C PHE A 35 49.83 34.55 29.10
N HIS A 36 50.71 34.64 28.10
CA HIS A 36 50.31 34.94 26.75
C HIS A 36 49.41 33.86 26.12
N ARG A 37 49.75 32.58 26.33
CA ARG A 37 48.91 31.46 25.89
C ARG A 37 47.55 31.40 26.58
N LEU A 38 47.49 31.69 27.89
CA LEU A 38 46.24 31.76 28.65
C LEU A 38 45.33 32.89 28.11
N SER A 39 45.90 34.06 27.83
CA SER A 39 45.13 35.19 27.24
C SER A 39 44.61 34.87 25.84
N GLU A 40 45.37 34.17 24.99
CA GLU A 40 44.90 33.69 23.67
C GLU A 40 43.81 32.64 23.80
N LEU A 41 43.90 31.72 24.75
CA LEU A 41 42.86 30.72 25.01
C LEU A 41 41.58 31.36 25.52
N GLU A 42 41.69 32.35 26.44
CA GLU A 42 40.51 33.10 26.91
C GLU A 42 39.86 33.92 25.79
N GLN A 43 40.65 34.54 24.92
CA GLN A 43 40.08 35.24 23.76
C GLN A 43 39.42 34.30 22.77
N THR A 44 39.98 33.13 22.54
CA THR A 44 39.41 32.08 21.69
C THR A 44 38.09 31.56 22.25
N GLN A 45 38.07 31.33 23.58
CA GLN A 45 36.87 30.87 24.28
C GLN A 45 35.75 31.94 24.28
N ARG A 46 36.11 33.21 24.46
CA ARG A 46 35.12 34.33 24.31
C ARG A 46 34.56 34.44 22.89
N ARG A 47 35.39 34.22 21.86
CA ARG A 47 34.93 34.19 20.45
C ARG A 47 34.00 32.99 20.18
N GLN A 48 34.31 31.83 20.73
CA GLN A 48 33.47 30.65 20.62
C GLN A 48 32.14 30.83 21.35
N ASN A 49 32.12 31.39 22.54
CA ASN A 49 30.91 31.68 23.28
C ASN A 49 30.04 32.75 22.55
N ALA A 50 30.65 33.81 22.03
CA ALA A 50 29.91 34.80 21.23
C ALA A 50 29.36 34.23 19.92
N ALA A 51 30.04 33.28 19.28
CA ALA A 51 29.55 32.56 18.11
C ALA A 51 28.40 31.62 18.49
N LEU A 52 28.50 30.95 19.65
CA LEU A 52 27.45 30.09 20.19
C LEU A 52 26.18 30.90 20.54
N ASP A 53 26.34 32.04 21.22
CA ASP A 53 25.23 32.94 21.55
C ASP A 53 24.56 33.52 20.29
N ASN A 54 25.33 33.82 19.25
CA ASN A 54 24.79 34.20 17.94
C ASN A 54 24.05 33.06 17.23
N LEU A 55 24.51 31.82 17.38
CA LEU A 55 23.82 30.63 16.86
C LEU A 55 22.54 30.38 17.65
N VAL A 56 22.60 30.43 18.99
CA VAL A 56 21.44 30.28 19.87
C VAL A 56 20.38 31.34 19.57
N SER A 57 20.78 32.61 19.44
CA SER A 57 19.85 33.72 19.10
C SER A 57 19.26 33.60 17.68
N LYS A 58 19.98 32.99 16.75
CA LYS A 58 19.46 32.65 15.41
C LYS A 58 18.47 31.49 15.48
N VAL A 59 18.74 30.46 16.29
CA VAL A 59 17.85 29.32 16.52
C VAL A 59 16.59 29.79 17.25
N GLU A 60 16.69 30.60 18.32
CA GLU A 60 15.52 31.18 19.01
C GLU A 60 14.66 32.09 18.12
N LYS A 61 15.26 32.83 17.19
CA LYS A 61 14.50 33.62 16.19
C LYS A 61 13.82 32.77 15.12
N THR A 62 14.25 31.50 14.94
CA THR A 62 13.62 30.57 13.99
C THR A 62 12.49 29.75 14.63
N ASP A 63 12.43 29.70 15.96
CA ASP A 63 11.46 28.90 16.76
C ASP A 63 10.19 29.68 17.18
N VAL A 64 9.77 30.66 16.42
CA VAL A 64 8.35 31.05 16.49
C VAL A 64 7.58 29.97 15.73
N PRO A 65 6.74 29.15 16.37
CA PRO A 65 5.96 28.15 15.67
C PRO A 65 5.10 28.87 14.63
N LYS A 66 5.48 28.79 13.38
CA LYS A 66 4.70 29.33 12.26
C LYS A 66 3.32 28.68 12.37
N ALA A 67 2.29 29.47 12.58
CA ALA A 67 0.92 29.00 12.62
C ALA A 67 0.66 28.18 11.34
N VAL A 68 0.50 26.86 11.46
CA VAL A 68 0.31 25.95 10.33
C VAL A 68 -1.02 26.30 9.65
N GLY A 69 -0.93 26.88 8.46
CA GLY A 69 -2.07 27.27 7.65
C GLY A 69 -2.71 26.10 6.91
N ILE A 70 -3.89 26.31 6.34
CA ILE A 70 -4.57 25.29 5.51
C ILE A 70 -3.69 24.91 4.30
N LYS A 71 -2.94 25.85 3.73
CA LYS A 71 -2.03 25.60 2.61
C LYS A 71 -0.91 24.62 2.98
N ASP A 72 -0.34 24.75 4.18
CA ASP A 72 0.71 23.87 4.68
C ASP A 72 0.17 22.45 4.93
N ARG A 73 -1.07 22.35 5.40
CA ARG A 73 -1.76 21.06 5.57
C ARG A 73 -2.05 20.38 4.24
N ILE A 74 -2.53 21.09 3.23
CA ILE A 74 -2.74 20.56 1.88
C ILE A 74 -1.41 20.11 1.26
N ALA A 75 -0.32 20.82 1.53
CA ALA A 75 1.01 20.47 1.05
C ALA A 75 1.52 19.12 1.59
N CYS A 76 0.98 18.62 2.70
CA CYS A 76 1.27 17.29 3.28
C CYS A 76 0.40 16.16 2.70
N PHE A 77 -0.51 16.47 1.78
CA PHE A 77 -1.37 15.45 1.17
C PHE A 77 -0.56 14.52 0.25
N GLN A 78 -0.82 13.20 0.29
CA GLN A 78 -0.02 12.19 -0.43
C GLN A 78 -0.93 11.22 -1.20
N TRP A 79 -0.36 10.48 -2.15
CA TRP A 79 -1.05 9.43 -2.89
C TRP A 79 -1.64 8.32 -2.00
N THR A 80 -1.11 8.13 -0.80
CA THR A 80 -1.61 7.17 0.20
C THR A 80 -3.08 7.38 0.58
N TRP A 81 -3.63 8.59 0.40
CA TRP A 81 -5.04 8.90 0.70
C TRP A 81 -6.03 8.14 -0.19
N PHE A 82 -5.59 7.73 -1.40
CA PHE A 82 -6.43 6.89 -2.26
C PHE A 82 -6.66 5.49 -1.71
N THR A 83 -5.93 5.03 -0.70
CA THR A 83 -6.23 3.77 -0.01
C THR A 83 -7.61 3.81 0.68
N SER A 84 -8.07 4.98 1.13
CA SER A 84 -9.41 5.16 1.69
C SER A 84 -10.50 4.96 0.65
N THR A 85 -10.31 5.46 -0.58
CA THR A 85 -11.24 5.29 -1.70
C THR A 85 -11.25 3.84 -2.19
N MET A 86 -10.08 3.21 -2.31
CA MET A 86 -10.00 1.79 -2.64
C MET A 86 -10.80 0.94 -1.65
N ALA A 87 -10.62 1.18 -0.35
CA ALA A 87 -11.30 0.44 0.71
C ALA A 87 -12.82 0.67 0.69
N THR A 88 -13.26 1.92 0.54
CA THR A 88 -14.68 2.28 0.52
C THR A 88 -15.38 1.70 -0.72
N GLY A 89 -14.74 1.81 -1.91
CA GLY A 89 -15.25 1.20 -3.16
C GLY A 89 -15.26 -0.33 -3.09
N GLY A 90 -14.26 -0.93 -2.45
CA GLY A 90 -14.21 -2.37 -2.19
C GLY A 90 -15.34 -2.84 -1.28
N VAL A 91 -15.69 -2.09 -0.23
CA VAL A 91 -16.86 -2.39 0.63
C VAL A 91 -18.14 -2.35 -0.19
N ALA A 92 -18.34 -1.34 -1.04
CA ALA A 92 -19.52 -1.27 -1.93
C ALA A 92 -19.59 -2.50 -2.86
N ASN A 93 -18.44 -2.94 -3.42
CA ASN A 93 -18.34 -4.14 -4.25
C ASN A 93 -18.75 -5.42 -3.49
N VAL A 94 -18.25 -5.59 -2.26
CA VAL A 94 -18.61 -6.76 -1.42
C VAL A 94 -20.11 -6.77 -1.12
N LEU A 95 -20.69 -5.62 -0.76
CA LEU A 95 -22.12 -5.50 -0.47
C LEU A 95 -23.00 -5.88 -1.68
N ALA A 96 -22.54 -5.57 -2.91
CA ALA A 96 -23.21 -6.01 -4.14
C ALA A 96 -23.06 -7.51 -4.41
N SER A 97 -22.04 -8.16 -3.82
CA SER A 97 -21.71 -9.58 -4.05
C SER A 97 -22.38 -10.53 -3.04
N VAL A 98 -22.98 -10.00 -1.96
CA VAL A 98 -23.67 -10.81 -0.94
C VAL A 98 -24.79 -11.65 -1.57
N PRO A 99 -24.83 -12.99 -1.34
CA PRO A 99 -25.84 -13.86 -1.94
C PRO A 99 -27.26 -13.60 -1.43
N PHE A 100 -27.41 -13.27 -0.13
CA PHE A 100 -28.70 -13.00 0.51
C PHE A 100 -29.10 -11.52 0.32
N ARG A 101 -29.55 -11.20 -0.90
CA ARG A 101 -29.91 -9.83 -1.25
C ARG A 101 -31.19 -9.39 -0.57
N SER A 102 -31.14 -8.20 0.04
CA SER A 102 -32.28 -7.48 0.55
C SER A 102 -32.23 -6.02 0.06
N GLN A 103 -33.38 -5.36 0.02
CA GLN A 103 -33.48 -3.98 -0.46
C GLN A 103 -32.61 -3.02 0.37
N TRP A 104 -32.59 -3.19 1.70
CA TRP A 104 -31.77 -2.36 2.58
C TRP A 104 -30.27 -2.51 2.29
N LEU A 105 -29.80 -3.73 2.01
CA LEU A 105 -28.40 -4.02 1.69
C LEU A 105 -27.98 -3.34 0.39
N TYR A 106 -28.88 -3.36 -0.62
CA TYR A 106 -28.67 -2.63 -1.87
C TYR A 106 -28.53 -1.11 -1.62
N ILE A 107 -29.42 -0.53 -0.80
CA ILE A 107 -29.37 0.90 -0.45
C ILE A 107 -28.06 1.25 0.24
N VAL A 108 -27.63 0.45 1.24
CA VAL A 108 -26.34 0.66 1.93
C VAL A 108 -25.18 0.60 0.92
N GLY A 109 -25.18 -0.37 -0.01
CA GLY A 109 -24.16 -0.47 -1.05
C GLY A 109 -24.11 0.78 -1.94
N VAL A 110 -25.26 1.32 -2.35
CA VAL A 110 -25.34 2.57 -3.11
C VAL A 110 -24.82 3.76 -2.31
N ILE A 111 -25.11 3.83 -1.00
CA ILE A 111 -24.58 4.89 -0.12
C ILE A 111 -23.05 4.82 -0.09
N PHE A 112 -22.48 3.63 0.09
CA PHE A 112 -21.00 3.45 0.04
C PHE A 112 -20.42 3.83 -1.31
N PHE A 113 -21.08 3.50 -2.40
CA PHE A 113 -20.65 3.86 -3.74
C PHE A 113 -20.62 5.38 -3.96
N VAL A 114 -21.73 6.08 -3.65
CA VAL A 114 -21.82 7.55 -3.79
C VAL A 114 -20.81 8.24 -2.87
N PHE A 115 -20.69 7.76 -1.63
CA PHE A 115 -19.70 8.27 -0.68
C PHE A 115 -18.27 8.08 -1.21
N ASN A 116 -17.96 6.94 -1.83
CA ASN A 116 -16.68 6.69 -2.47
C ASN A 116 -16.39 7.67 -3.62
N LEU A 117 -17.39 8.02 -4.44
CA LEU A 117 -17.24 9.04 -5.48
C LEU A 117 -16.88 10.40 -4.88
N CYS A 118 -17.57 10.82 -3.82
CA CYS A 118 -17.26 12.09 -3.14
C CYS A 118 -15.83 12.08 -2.58
N LEU A 119 -15.41 10.99 -1.93
CA LEU A 119 -14.04 10.84 -1.42
C LEU A 119 -13.00 10.86 -2.55
N PHE A 120 -13.28 10.22 -3.66
CA PHE A 120 -12.36 10.18 -4.81
C PHE A 120 -12.13 11.58 -5.41
N PHE A 121 -13.22 12.31 -5.65
CA PHE A 121 -13.10 13.68 -6.18
C PHE A 121 -12.42 14.62 -5.17
N MET A 122 -12.74 14.50 -3.88
CA MET A 122 -12.07 15.27 -2.83
C MET A 122 -10.57 14.97 -2.78
N ASN A 123 -10.16 13.70 -2.77
CA ASN A 123 -8.75 13.32 -2.75
C ASN A 123 -8.00 13.79 -4.00
N THR A 124 -8.65 13.70 -5.16
CA THR A 124 -8.09 14.20 -6.43
C THR A 124 -7.90 15.71 -6.38
N ALA A 125 -8.89 16.46 -5.93
CA ALA A 125 -8.81 17.91 -5.79
C ALA A 125 -7.70 18.35 -4.83
N LEU A 126 -7.57 17.69 -3.67
CA LEU A 126 -6.53 17.98 -2.67
C LEU A 126 -5.13 17.64 -3.20
N LEU A 127 -4.98 16.53 -3.94
CA LEU A 127 -3.70 16.17 -4.54
C LEU A 127 -3.28 17.16 -5.64
N LEU A 128 -4.22 17.58 -6.50
CA LEU A 128 -3.96 18.59 -7.52
C LEU A 128 -3.63 19.96 -6.89
N ALA A 129 -4.30 20.32 -5.80
CA ALA A 129 -3.99 21.51 -5.02
C ALA A 129 -2.56 21.46 -4.45
N ARG A 130 -2.13 20.30 -3.91
CA ARG A 130 -0.73 20.08 -3.46
C ARG A 130 0.26 20.36 -4.59
N PHE A 131 0.03 19.81 -5.78
CA PHE A 131 0.95 19.98 -6.91
C PHE A 131 1.04 21.43 -7.37
N ARG A 132 -0.05 22.20 -7.24
CA ARG A 132 -0.04 23.65 -7.52
C ARG A 132 0.66 24.45 -6.42
N LEU A 133 0.48 24.07 -5.15
CA LEU A 133 1.07 24.78 -4.01
C LEU A 133 2.57 24.53 -3.87
N ARG A 134 3.05 23.33 -4.24
CA ARG A 134 4.47 22.95 -4.20
C ARG A 134 4.94 22.47 -5.58
N PRO A 135 5.40 23.39 -6.46
CA PRO A 135 5.99 23.02 -7.74
C PRO A 135 7.14 22.02 -7.54
N GLY A 136 7.16 20.95 -8.34
CA GLY A 136 8.12 19.84 -8.22
C GLY A 136 7.67 18.68 -7.34
N SER A 137 6.65 18.83 -6.47
CA SER A 137 6.14 17.74 -5.63
C SER A 137 5.59 16.54 -6.44
N PHE A 138 5.11 16.80 -7.65
CA PHE A 138 4.69 15.73 -8.57
C PHE A 138 5.87 14.83 -8.96
N ARG A 139 7.00 15.39 -9.39
CA ARG A 139 8.21 14.60 -9.71
C ARG A 139 8.78 13.92 -8.48
N HIS A 140 8.78 14.60 -7.33
CA HIS A 140 9.25 14.06 -6.07
C HIS A 140 8.43 12.83 -5.65
N SER A 141 7.11 12.78 -5.91
CA SER A 141 6.27 11.62 -5.61
C SER A 141 6.76 10.33 -6.28
N PHE A 142 7.40 10.40 -7.46
CA PHE A 142 7.95 9.24 -8.16
C PHE A 142 9.32 8.80 -7.62
N THR A 143 10.04 9.68 -6.94
CA THR A 143 11.38 9.41 -6.40
C THR A 143 11.37 9.14 -4.89
N ASP A 144 10.26 9.38 -4.20
CA ASP A 144 10.09 8.99 -2.81
C ASP A 144 9.83 7.48 -2.69
N LYS A 145 10.58 6.79 -1.82
CA LYS A 145 10.53 5.31 -1.67
C LYS A 145 9.20 4.77 -1.20
N PHE A 146 8.44 5.56 -0.47
CA PHE A 146 7.17 5.14 0.11
C PHE A 146 5.98 5.64 -0.72
N GLU A 147 5.97 6.93 -1.06
CA GLU A 147 4.86 7.55 -1.77
C GLU A 147 4.71 7.00 -3.21
N SER A 148 5.83 6.73 -3.91
CA SER A 148 5.83 6.19 -5.27
C SER A 148 5.10 4.86 -5.42
N LEU A 149 5.19 4.00 -4.41
CA LEU A 149 4.48 2.72 -4.38
C LEU A 149 2.95 2.89 -4.32
N PHE A 150 2.44 4.04 -3.82
CA PHE A 150 1.01 4.30 -3.69
C PHE A 150 0.40 5.11 -4.85
N ILE A 151 1.19 5.56 -5.83
CA ILE A 151 0.66 6.22 -7.03
C ILE A 151 -0.42 5.36 -7.72
N PRO A 152 -0.24 4.03 -7.89
CA PRO A 152 -1.26 3.17 -8.49
C PRO A 152 -2.54 3.06 -7.68
N ALA A 153 -2.57 3.46 -6.41
CA ALA A 153 -3.77 3.45 -5.59
C ALA A 153 -4.90 4.32 -6.19
N SER A 154 -4.53 5.41 -6.85
CA SER A 154 -5.50 6.26 -7.56
C SER A 154 -6.16 5.51 -8.72
N LEU A 155 -5.38 4.77 -9.50
CA LEU A 155 -5.90 3.95 -10.60
C LEU A 155 -6.76 2.80 -10.06
N VAL A 156 -6.33 2.10 -9.02
CA VAL A 156 -7.12 1.07 -8.35
C VAL A 156 -8.45 1.62 -7.84
N SER A 157 -8.47 2.86 -7.32
CA SER A 157 -9.70 3.54 -6.90
C SER A 157 -10.66 3.76 -8.09
N ILE A 158 -10.14 4.15 -9.26
CA ILE A 158 -10.94 4.25 -10.49
C ILE A 158 -11.51 2.87 -10.84
N GLY A 159 -10.70 1.81 -10.81
CA GLY A 159 -11.15 0.45 -11.08
C GLY A 159 -12.29 -0.01 -10.17
N THR A 160 -12.20 0.27 -8.87
CA THR A 160 -13.29 -0.06 -7.94
C THR A 160 -14.56 0.74 -8.23
N ILE A 161 -14.45 2.01 -8.64
CA ILE A 161 -15.57 2.82 -9.07
C ILE A 161 -16.22 2.24 -10.34
N LEU A 162 -15.41 1.83 -11.34
CA LEU A 162 -15.92 1.22 -12.56
C LEU A 162 -16.66 -0.10 -12.29
N ILE A 163 -16.14 -0.95 -11.40
CA ILE A 163 -16.83 -2.15 -10.93
C ILE A 163 -18.18 -1.79 -10.28
N ASN A 164 -18.20 -0.78 -9.41
CA ASN A 164 -19.42 -0.36 -8.75
C ASN A 164 -20.44 0.23 -9.74
N ILE A 165 -20.00 0.93 -10.78
CA ILE A 165 -20.90 1.39 -11.87
C ILE A 165 -21.52 0.18 -12.60
N CYS A 166 -20.75 -0.88 -12.87
CA CYS A 166 -21.30 -2.12 -13.43
C CYS A 166 -22.36 -2.73 -12.51
N GLN A 167 -22.13 -2.75 -11.21
CA GLN A 167 -23.02 -3.42 -10.25
C GLN A 167 -24.30 -2.65 -9.93
N TYR A 168 -24.20 -1.32 -9.80
CA TYR A 168 -25.30 -0.47 -9.33
C TYR A 168 -25.93 0.37 -10.45
N GLY A 169 -25.16 0.73 -11.49
CA GLY A 169 -25.58 1.62 -12.57
C GLY A 169 -26.13 0.87 -13.80
N VAL A 170 -25.34 -0.02 -14.39
CA VAL A 170 -25.67 -0.68 -15.67
C VAL A 170 -27.05 -1.36 -15.66
N PRO A 171 -27.47 -2.11 -14.62
CA PRO A 171 -28.77 -2.76 -14.62
C PRO A 171 -29.97 -1.80 -14.65
N LYS A 172 -29.76 -0.49 -14.44
CA LYS A 172 -30.82 0.53 -14.37
C LYS A 172 -30.74 1.60 -15.45
N ALA A 173 -29.58 1.74 -16.12
CA ALA A 173 -29.33 2.88 -17.01
C ALA A 173 -29.49 2.58 -18.50
N GLY A 174 -29.74 1.31 -18.86
CA GLY A 174 -29.92 0.91 -20.27
C GLY A 174 -28.60 0.67 -21.03
N PRO A 175 -28.66 0.33 -22.33
CA PRO A 175 -27.55 -0.17 -23.13
C PRO A 175 -26.43 0.85 -23.36
N TRP A 176 -26.73 2.14 -23.34
CA TRP A 176 -25.72 3.19 -23.55
C TRP A 176 -24.58 3.14 -22.50
N LEU A 177 -24.94 2.88 -21.22
CA LEU A 177 -23.96 2.79 -20.16
C LEU A 177 -23.10 1.53 -20.30
N LEU A 178 -23.69 0.42 -20.78
CA LEU A 178 -22.97 -0.82 -21.04
C LEU A 178 -21.88 -0.61 -22.11
N THR A 179 -22.23 0.03 -23.25
CA THR A 179 -21.26 0.37 -24.30
C THR A 179 -20.17 1.31 -23.80
N THR A 180 -20.54 2.29 -22.96
CA THR A 180 -19.55 3.18 -22.32
C THR A 180 -18.60 2.39 -21.42
N MET A 181 -19.12 1.46 -20.63
CA MET A 181 -18.31 0.64 -19.73
C MET A 181 -17.40 -0.34 -20.48
N GLU A 182 -17.81 -0.83 -21.65
CA GLU A 182 -16.95 -1.62 -22.56
C GLU A 182 -15.75 -0.79 -23.05
N ALA A 183 -15.99 0.43 -23.52
CA ALA A 183 -14.92 1.34 -23.92
C ALA A 183 -13.98 1.66 -22.75
N LEU A 184 -14.54 1.93 -21.56
CA LEU A 184 -13.76 2.19 -20.34
C LEU A 184 -12.98 0.96 -19.88
N PHE A 185 -13.46 -0.25 -20.12
CA PHE A 185 -12.71 -1.48 -19.84
C PHE A 185 -11.42 -1.55 -20.66
N TRP A 186 -11.46 -1.26 -21.93
CA TRP A 186 -10.28 -1.26 -22.80
C TRP A 186 -9.29 -0.16 -22.42
N ILE A 187 -9.80 1.05 -22.18
CA ILE A 187 -8.95 2.17 -21.69
C ILE A 187 -8.29 1.80 -20.35
N TRP A 188 -9.05 1.24 -19.42
CA TRP A 188 -8.57 0.76 -18.15
C TRP A 188 -7.45 -0.30 -18.31
N THR A 189 -7.69 -1.30 -19.15
CA THR A 189 -6.75 -2.41 -19.35
C THR A 189 -5.41 -1.92 -19.87
N VAL A 190 -5.42 -1.05 -20.88
CA VAL A 190 -4.19 -0.43 -21.40
C VAL A 190 -3.51 0.44 -20.33
N ALA A 191 -4.27 1.27 -19.61
CA ALA A 191 -3.72 2.11 -18.55
C ALA A 191 -3.11 1.28 -17.41
N ALA A 192 -3.75 0.18 -17.00
CA ALA A 192 -3.25 -0.72 -15.97
C ALA A 192 -1.90 -1.33 -16.34
N ILE A 193 -1.73 -1.79 -17.59
CA ILE A 193 -0.48 -2.35 -18.09
C ILE A 193 0.62 -1.28 -18.13
N LEU A 194 0.34 -0.12 -18.74
CA LEU A 194 1.33 0.93 -18.93
C LEU A 194 1.77 1.56 -17.61
N ILE A 195 0.83 1.83 -16.71
CA ILE A 195 1.14 2.43 -15.40
C ILE A 195 1.88 1.44 -14.52
N SER A 196 1.47 0.17 -14.49
CA SER A 196 2.17 -0.86 -13.72
C SER A 196 3.61 -1.01 -14.19
N ALA A 197 3.82 -1.23 -15.49
CA ALA A 197 5.16 -1.38 -16.08
C ALA A 197 6.00 -0.11 -15.92
N GLY A 198 5.41 1.05 -16.15
CA GLY A 198 6.10 2.34 -16.05
C GLY A 198 6.56 2.65 -14.63
N ILE A 199 5.71 2.40 -13.62
CA ILE A 199 6.10 2.63 -12.22
C ILE A 199 7.19 1.67 -11.79
N TYR A 200 7.10 0.36 -12.09
CA TYR A 200 8.18 -0.56 -11.78
C TYR A 200 9.48 -0.18 -12.47
N LEU A 201 9.42 0.24 -13.74
CA LEU A 201 10.61 0.70 -14.46
C LEU A 201 11.24 1.93 -13.79
N ILE A 202 10.44 2.92 -13.37
CA ILE A 202 10.93 4.09 -12.64
C ILE A 202 11.55 3.67 -11.30
N LEU A 203 10.87 2.82 -10.52
CA LEU A 203 11.36 2.36 -9.23
C LEU A 203 12.71 1.62 -9.36
N TRP A 204 12.83 0.71 -10.32
CA TRP A 204 14.04 -0.08 -10.53
C TRP A 204 15.20 0.71 -11.13
N SER A 205 14.91 1.77 -11.88
CA SER A 205 15.95 2.62 -12.47
C SER A 205 16.44 3.75 -11.54
N THR A 206 15.62 4.17 -10.58
CA THR A 206 15.91 5.36 -9.75
C THR A 206 16.13 5.08 -8.28
N LEU A 207 15.58 3.97 -7.75
CA LEU A 207 15.56 3.69 -6.32
C LEU A 207 16.19 2.32 -6.01
N ILE A 208 16.83 2.23 -4.85
CA ILE A 208 17.32 0.98 -4.29
C ILE A 208 16.43 0.59 -3.11
N PHE A 209 15.87 -0.61 -3.18
CA PHE A 209 15.04 -1.21 -2.14
C PHE A 209 15.78 -2.35 -1.44
N PRO A 210 16.41 -2.10 -0.28
CA PRO A 210 17.09 -3.17 0.47
C PRO A 210 16.10 -4.24 0.93
N ILE A 211 16.46 -5.51 0.83
CA ILE A 211 15.55 -6.63 1.14
C ILE A 211 15.02 -6.61 2.59
N HIS A 212 15.79 -6.04 3.52
CA HIS A 212 15.36 -5.90 4.91
C HIS A 212 14.20 -4.91 5.11
N THR A 213 13.98 -3.99 4.17
CA THR A 213 12.84 -3.05 4.17
C THR A 213 11.63 -3.59 3.41
N MET A 214 11.75 -4.77 2.82
CA MET A 214 10.71 -5.35 1.97
C MET A 214 9.42 -5.60 2.75
N THR A 215 8.33 -5.18 2.16
CA THR A 215 6.96 -5.41 2.63
C THR A 215 6.06 -5.73 1.45
N PRO A 216 4.87 -6.32 1.65
CA PRO A 216 3.91 -6.56 0.57
C PRO A 216 3.44 -5.29 -0.16
N VAL A 217 3.73 -4.09 0.38
CA VAL A 217 3.47 -2.82 -0.33
C VAL A 217 4.18 -2.76 -1.69
N TRP A 218 5.30 -3.47 -1.87
CA TRP A 218 6.01 -3.53 -3.17
C TRP A 218 5.17 -4.17 -4.30
N VAL A 219 4.11 -4.88 -3.96
CA VAL A 219 3.14 -5.44 -4.93
C VAL A 219 2.20 -4.35 -5.47
N PHE A 220 2.07 -3.19 -4.80
CA PHE A 220 1.06 -2.19 -5.11
C PHE A 220 1.03 -1.74 -6.58
N PRO A 221 2.17 -1.55 -7.28
CA PRO A 221 2.16 -1.23 -8.70
C PRO A 221 1.51 -2.30 -9.61
N ALA A 222 1.42 -3.57 -9.16
CA ALA A 222 0.72 -4.62 -9.89
C ALA A 222 -0.80 -4.68 -9.60
N TYR A 223 -1.30 -3.99 -8.58
CA TYR A 223 -2.72 -4.05 -8.21
C TYR A 223 -3.71 -3.62 -9.30
N PRO A 224 -3.43 -2.62 -10.15
CA PRO A 224 -4.31 -2.31 -11.27
C PRO A 224 -4.56 -3.51 -12.19
N LEU A 225 -3.53 -4.34 -12.43
CA LEU A 225 -3.66 -5.55 -13.25
C LEU A 225 -4.57 -6.59 -12.57
N LEU A 226 -4.52 -6.68 -11.23
CA LEU A 226 -5.30 -7.63 -10.44
C LEU A 226 -6.79 -7.33 -10.36
N ILE A 227 -7.23 -6.14 -10.78
CA ILE A 227 -8.65 -5.75 -10.82
C ILE A 227 -9.28 -6.02 -12.18
N THR A 228 -8.49 -6.34 -13.20
CA THR A 228 -8.99 -6.47 -14.58
C THR A 228 -9.99 -7.61 -14.73
N ALA A 229 -9.73 -8.81 -14.18
CA ALA A 229 -10.68 -9.90 -14.23
C ALA A 229 -11.95 -9.66 -13.39
N PRO A 230 -11.89 -9.14 -12.15
CA PRO A 230 -13.07 -8.69 -11.43
C PRO A 230 -13.88 -7.63 -12.19
N PHE A 231 -13.23 -6.69 -12.88
CA PHE A 231 -13.94 -5.69 -13.70
C PHE A 231 -14.67 -6.34 -14.88
N ALA A 232 -13.97 -7.17 -15.67
CA ALA A 232 -14.56 -7.92 -16.79
C ALA A 232 -15.74 -8.79 -16.33
N GLY A 233 -15.56 -9.55 -15.24
CA GLY A 233 -16.59 -10.41 -14.69
C GLY A 233 -17.84 -9.64 -14.26
N ASN A 234 -17.68 -8.46 -13.64
CA ASN A 234 -18.81 -7.61 -13.26
C ASN A 234 -19.47 -6.94 -14.48
N LEU A 235 -18.69 -6.54 -15.49
CA LEU A 235 -19.19 -5.97 -16.73
C LEU A 235 -20.07 -6.99 -17.47
N ILE A 236 -19.57 -8.21 -17.69
CA ILE A 236 -20.31 -9.27 -18.36
C ILE A 236 -21.53 -9.69 -17.55
N ASN A 237 -21.38 -9.85 -16.22
CA ASN A 237 -22.53 -10.20 -15.35
C ASN A 237 -23.61 -9.11 -15.35
N SER A 238 -23.24 -7.83 -15.47
CA SER A 238 -24.20 -6.74 -15.54
C SER A 238 -24.93 -6.70 -16.88
N SER A 239 -24.28 -7.07 -18.00
CA SER A 239 -24.93 -7.20 -19.30
C SER A 239 -25.96 -8.33 -19.32
N VAL A 240 -25.64 -9.48 -18.70
CA VAL A 240 -26.58 -10.60 -18.53
C VAL A 240 -27.78 -10.18 -17.69
N LYS A 241 -27.56 -9.50 -16.56
CA LYS A 241 -28.66 -9.00 -15.72
C LYS A 241 -29.55 -7.95 -16.37
N ALA A 242 -28.99 -7.15 -17.28
CA ALA A 242 -29.70 -6.13 -18.00
C ALA A 242 -30.44 -6.70 -19.25
N GLY A 243 -30.22 -7.97 -19.60
CA GLY A 243 -30.80 -8.59 -20.82
C GLY A 243 -30.17 -8.09 -22.12
N HIS A 244 -28.95 -7.54 -22.07
CA HIS A 244 -28.26 -6.91 -23.21
C HIS A 244 -26.96 -7.66 -23.57
N THR A 245 -26.97 -9.00 -23.47
CA THR A 245 -25.77 -9.83 -23.76
C THR A 245 -25.30 -9.70 -25.21
N SER A 246 -26.20 -9.50 -26.16
CA SER A 246 -25.85 -9.36 -27.58
C SER A 246 -25.11 -8.06 -27.94
N THR A 247 -25.13 -7.06 -27.07
CA THR A 247 -24.46 -5.78 -27.32
C THR A 247 -23.00 -5.75 -26.86
N LEU A 248 -22.55 -6.74 -26.07
CA LEU A 248 -21.21 -6.80 -25.49
C LEU A 248 -20.37 -7.90 -26.16
N ASN A 249 -19.19 -7.56 -26.63
CA ASN A 249 -18.20 -8.55 -27.08
C ASN A 249 -17.52 -9.25 -25.88
N ALA A 250 -18.22 -10.20 -25.23
CA ALA A 250 -17.78 -10.81 -23.98
C ALA A 250 -16.49 -11.62 -24.11
N LEU A 251 -16.26 -12.35 -25.25
CA LEU A 251 -15.10 -13.21 -25.41
C LEU A 251 -13.77 -12.44 -25.41
N PRO A 252 -13.55 -11.40 -26.24
CA PRO A 252 -12.31 -10.62 -26.20
C PRO A 252 -12.06 -9.98 -24.83
N ILE A 253 -13.11 -9.47 -24.15
CA ILE A 253 -13.02 -8.89 -22.82
C ILE A 253 -12.54 -9.93 -21.81
N ALA A 254 -13.11 -11.14 -21.82
CA ALA A 254 -12.73 -12.22 -20.94
C ALA A 254 -11.30 -12.69 -21.17
N MET A 255 -10.90 -12.85 -22.45
CA MET A 255 -9.55 -13.27 -22.82
C MET A 255 -8.49 -12.24 -22.39
N ALA A 256 -8.72 -10.96 -22.68
CA ALA A 256 -7.85 -9.88 -22.23
C ALA A 256 -7.75 -9.83 -20.69
N ALA A 257 -8.90 -9.97 -20.02
CA ALA A 257 -8.96 -9.95 -18.56
C ALA A 257 -8.14 -11.11 -17.95
N VAL A 258 -8.26 -12.33 -18.46
CA VAL A 258 -7.49 -13.49 -17.96
C VAL A 258 -5.99 -13.29 -18.18
N ALA A 259 -5.59 -12.79 -19.35
CA ALA A 259 -4.18 -12.55 -19.66
C ALA A 259 -3.57 -11.50 -18.73
N VAL A 260 -4.24 -10.35 -18.55
CA VAL A 260 -3.74 -9.26 -17.72
C VAL A 260 -3.80 -9.60 -16.23
N GLN A 261 -4.85 -10.31 -15.79
CA GLN A 261 -4.93 -10.84 -14.43
C GLN A 261 -3.79 -11.80 -14.11
N GLY A 262 -3.49 -12.71 -15.05
CA GLY A 262 -2.39 -13.65 -14.94
C GLY A 262 -1.04 -12.94 -14.84
N MET A 263 -0.80 -11.91 -15.66
CA MET A 263 0.38 -11.05 -15.56
C MET A 263 0.51 -10.43 -14.16
N GLY A 264 -0.57 -9.79 -13.67
CA GLY A 264 -0.60 -9.17 -12.35
C GLY A 264 -0.35 -10.18 -11.21
N PHE A 265 -0.96 -11.38 -11.32
CA PHE A 265 -0.78 -12.44 -10.34
C PHE A 265 0.66 -12.98 -10.32
N CYS A 266 1.22 -13.33 -11.47
CA CYS A 266 2.59 -13.86 -11.56
C CYS A 266 3.62 -12.87 -11.02
N LEU A 267 3.49 -11.59 -11.39
CA LEU A 267 4.37 -10.54 -10.87
C LEU A 267 4.27 -10.38 -9.36
N SER A 268 3.03 -10.34 -8.85
CA SER A 268 2.77 -10.26 -7.42
C SER A 268 3.28 -11.50 -6.67
N PHE A 269 3.10 -12.67 -7.24
CA PHE A 269 3.56 -13.94 -6.66
C PHE A 269 5.08 -13.99 -6.52
N MET A 270 5.84 -13.57 -7.54
CA MET A 270 7.30 -13.46 -7.44
C MET A 270 7.75 -12.53 -6.31
N ILE A 271 7.08 -11.37 -6.15
CA ILE A 271 7.38 -10.43 -5.07
C ILE A 271 7.00 -11.02 -3.71
N LEU A 272 5.85 -11.68 -3.60
CA LEU A 272 5.41 -12.30 -2.36
C LEU A 272 6.27 -13.52 -1.96
N ALA A 273 6.78 -14.28 -2.92
CA ALA A 273 7.74 -15.34 -2.66
C ALA A 273 9.03 -14.78 -2.01
N ALA A 274 9.55 -13.68 -2.52
CA ALA A 274 10.67 -12.97 -1.91
C ALA A 274 10.31 -12.40 -0.52
N PHE A 275 9.06 -11.95 -0.31
CA PHE A 275 8.61 -11.52 1.01
C PHE A 275 8.56 -12.69 2.03
N VAL A 276 8.09 -13.87 1.63
CA VAL A 276 8.13 -15.06 2.50
C VAL A 276 9.58 -15.42 2.85
N TYR A 277 10.50 -15.41 1.89
CA TYR A 277 11.93 -15.58 2.14
C TYR A 277 12.47 -14.54 3.14
N ARG A 278 12.09 -13.28 2.99
CA ARG A 278 12.46 -12.22 3.94
C ARG A 278 11.92 -12.49 5.35
N LEU A 279 10.68 -13.01 5.49
CA LEU A 279 10.12 -13.37 6.80
C LEU A 279 10.92 -14.47 7.49
N MET A 280 11.43 -15.46 6.74
CA MET A 280 12.28 -16.52 7.27
C MET A 280 13.64 -16.01 7.76
N THR A 281 14.20 -15.00 7.10
CA THR A 281 15.56 -14.51 7.39
C THR A 281 15.59 -13.32 8.35
N GLN A 282 14.52 -12.50 8.41
CA GLN A 282 14.57 -11.18 9.07
C GLN A 282 13.36 -10.89 9.98
N LYS A 283 12.58 -11.89 10.33
CA LYS A 283 11.37 -11.77 11.17
C LYS A 283 10.28 -10.88 10.52
N LEU A 284 9.26 -10.55 11.28
CA LEU A 284 8.15 -9.69 10.85
C LEU A 284 8.59 -8.24 10.59
N PRO A 285 7.90 -7.49 9.72
CA PRO A 285 8.14 -6.06 9.53
C PRO A 285 7.99 -5.26 10.82
N ARG A 286 8.60 -4.07 10.83
CA ARG A 286 8.46 -3.12 11.94
C ARG A 286 6.98 -2.79 12.18
N ASP A 287 6.63 -2.43 13.41
CA ASP A 287 5.25 -2.21 13.85
C ASP A 287 4.43 -1.28 12.94
N MET A 288 5.02 -0.16 12.56
CA MET A 288 4.39 0.82 11.66
C MET A 288 4.13 0.27 10.24
N GLN A 289 4.84 -0.77 9.81
CA GLN A 289 4.71 -1.39 8.48
C GLN A 289 3.78 -2.61 8.48
N ARG A 290 3.40 -3.13 9.65
CA ARG A 290 2.58 -4.35 9.79
C ARG A 290 1.20 -4.27 9.14
N PRO A 291 0.47 -3.12 9.14
CA PRO A 291 -0.77 -3.03 8.39
C PRO A 291 -0.61 -3.39 6.92
N GLY A 292 0.55 -3.08 6.32
CA GLY A 292 0.89 -3.44 4.95
C GLY A 292 1.00 -4.95 4.68
N VAL A 293 1.10 -5.81 5.72
CA VAL A 293 1.14 -7.28 5.52
C VAL A 293 -0.17 -7.78 4.93
N PHE A 294 -1.32 -7.17 5.25
CA PHE A 294 -2.63 -7.53 4.67
C PHE A 294 -2.68 -7.40 3.14
N ILE A 295 -1.81 -6.57 2.54
CA ILE A 295 -1.71 -6.42 1.08
C ILE A 295 -1.37 -7.76 0.40
N SER A 296 -0.68 -8.68 1.09
CA SER A 296 -0.36 -10.02 0.55
C SER A 296 -1.59 -10.89 0.22
N ILE A 297 -2.74 -10.61 0.81
CA ILE A 297 -4.00 -11.32 0.56
C ILE A 297 -4.53 -11.04 -0.85
N GLY A 298 -4.40 -9.76 -1.29
CA GLY A 298 -5.06 -9.25 -2.49
C GLY A 298 -4.77 -10.01 -3.77
N PRO A 299 -3.52 -10.29 -4.14
CA PRO A 299 -3.19 -10.92 -5.41
C PRO A 299 -3.88 -12.26 -5.62
N SER A 300 -3.85 -13.14 -4.64
CA SER A 300 -4.51 -14.44 -4.69
C SER A 300 -6.03 -14.30 -4.64
N ALA A 301 -6.56 -13.42 -3.80
CA ALA A 301 -7.99 -13.24 -3.62
C ALA A 301 -8.66 -12.60 -4.85
N PHE A 302 -8.11 -11.52 -5.42
CA PHE A 302 -8.65 -10.90 -6.64
C PHE A 302 -8.60 -11.85 -7.82
N THR A 303 -7.52 -12.64 -7.95
CA THR A 303 -7.39 -13.61 -9.03
C THR A 303 -8.38 -14.74 -8.86
N ALA A 304 -8.56 -15.29 -7.66
CA ALA A 304 -9.57 -16.30 -7.38
C ALA A 304 -10.98 -15.77 -7.70
N ALA A 305 -11.33 -14.57 -7.21
CA ALA A 305 -12.63 -13.96 -7.45
C ALA A 305 -12.91 -13.77 -8.94
N GLY A 306 -11.97 -13.17 -9.68
CA GLY A 306 -12.13 -12.88 -11.10
C GLY A 306 -12.21 -14.14 -11.96
N LEU A 307 -11.33 -15.13 -11.74
CA LEU A 307 -11.33 -16.38 -12.51
C LEU A 307 -12.59 -17.19 -12.28
N VAL A 308 -13.02 -17.36 -11.01
CA VAL A 308 -14.25 -18.13 -10.70
C VAL A 308 -15.48 -17.44 -11.26
N GLN A 309 -15.53 -16.10 -11.22
CA GLN A 309 -16.63 -15.32 -11.78
C GLN A 309 -16.70 -15.47 -13.30
N LEU A 310 -15.57 -15.31 -14.01
CA LEU A 310 -15.50 -15.48 -15.47
C LEU A 310 -15.81 -16.91 -15.90
N GLY A 311 -15.28 -17.90 -15.19
CA GLY A 311 -15.59 -19.31 -15.45
C GLY A 311 -17.07 -19.63 -15.21
N GLY A 312 -17.69 -19.04 -14.19
CA GLY A 312 -19.14 -19.16 -13.95
C GLY A 312 -19.98 -18.61 -15.11
N LEU A 313 -19.48 -17.56 -15.77
CA LEU A 313 -20.11 -16.91 -16.93
C LEU A 313 -19.70 -17.52 -18.27
N ALA A 314 -18.95 -18.63 -18.31
CA ALA A 314 -18.42 -19.20 -19.55
C ALA A 314 -19.53 -19.50 -20.61
N GLY A 315 -20.74 -19.85 -20.17
CA GLY A 315 -21.87 -20.09 -21.08
C GLY A 315 -22.37 -18.84 -21.78
N GLU A 316 -22.14 -17.65 -21.19
CA GLU A 316 -22.54 -16.36 -21.77
C GLU A 316 -21.38 -15.70 -22.56
N ILE A 317 -20.16 -16.20 -22.35
CA ILE A 317 -18.94 -15.66 -22.95
C ILE A 317 -18.62 -16.38 -24.27
N LEU A 318 -18.78 -17.71 -24.29
CA LEU A 318 -18.35 -18.53 -25.43
C LEU A 318 -19.39 -18.55 -26.52
N PRO A 319 -19.02 -18.36 -27.81
CA PRO A 319 -19.90 -18.57 -28.94
C PRO A 319 -20.23 -20.05 -29.14
N ASP A 320 -21.31 -20.35 -29.85
CA ASP A 320 -21.83 -21.71 -30.05
C ASP A 320 -20.82 -22.66 -30.73
N ASP A 321 -19.92 -22.13 -31.56
CA ASP A 321 -18.91 -22.89 -32.29
C ASP A 321 -17.50 -22.69 -31.74
N PHE A 322 -17.35 -22.43 -30.43
CA PHE A 322 -16.04 -22.20 -29.83
C PHE A 322 -15.11 -23.40 -29.96
N MET A 323 -13.93 -23.20 -30.57
CA MET A 323 -12.88 -24.17 -30.91
C MET A 323 -13.31 -25.25 -31.93
N MET A 324 -14.48 -25.88 -31.77
CA MET A 324 -15.04 -26.89 -32.68
C MET A 324 -16.55 -26.86 -32.66
N PRO A 325 -17.22 -27.08 -33.79
CA PRO A 325 -18.69 -27.18 -33.84
C PRO A 325 -19.23 -28.24 -32.87
N GLY A 326 -20.22 -27.87 -32.06
CA GLY A 326 -20.88 -28.77 -31.11
C GLY A 326 -20.11 -29.07 -29.81
N MET A 327 -18.91 -28.52 -29.63
CA MET A 327 -18.07 -28.77 -28.44
C MET A 327 -18.16 -27.68 -27.38
N THR A 328 -18.91 -26.61 -27.62
CA THR A 328 -19.00 -25.45 -26.70
C THR A 328 -19.49 -25.85 -25.31
N SER A 329 -20.44 -26.79 -25.18
CA SER A 329 -20.93 -27.27 -23.87
C SER A 329 -19.83 -27.94 -23.03
N HIS A 330 -18.93 -28.69 -23.68
CA HIS A 330 -17.77 -29.30 -23.02
C HIS A 330 -16.75 -28.24 -22.62
N ALA A 331 -16.48 -27.25 -23.48
CA ALA A 331 -15.58 -26.14 -23.17
C ALA A 331 -16.11 -25.31 -21.98
N VAL A 332 -17.41 -25.02 -21.93
CA VAL A 332 -18.08 -24.36 -20.79
C VAL A 332 -17.89 -25.15 -19.51
N PHE A 333 -18.13 -26.46 -19.53
CA PHE A 333 -17.96 -27.33 -18.36
C PHE A 333 -16.50 -27.35 -17.87
N ILE A 334 -15.54 -27.53 -18.81
CA ILE A 334 -14.11 -27.54 -18.47
C ILE A 334 -13.68 -26.22 -17.87
N LEU A 335 -14.07 -25.08 -18.44
CA LEU A 335 -13.72 -23.78 -17.93
C LEU A 335 -14.34 -23.49 -16.55
N LYS A 336 -15.59 -23.88 -16.32
CA LYS A 336 -16.22 -23.78 -14.99
C LYS A 336 -15.47 -24.61 -13.94
N LEU A 337 -15.14 -25.87 -14.28
CA LEU A 337 -14.44 -26.75 -13.35
C LEU A 337 -13.01 -26.25 -13.07
N LEU A 338 -12.27 -25.94 -14.12
CA LEU A 338 -10.87 -25.49 -14.01
C LEU A 338 -10.75 -24.19 -13.22
N SER A 339 -11.61 -23.20 -13.54
CA SER A 339 -11.60 -21.91 -12.82
C SER A 339 -11.96 -22.09 -11.34
N ALA A 340 -12.92 -22.97 -11.01
CA ALA A 340 -13.30 -23.28 -9.64
C ALA A 340 -12.16 -23.95 -8.86
N MET A 341 -11.44 -24.92 -9.47
CA MET A 341 -10.31 -25.61 -8.83
C MET A 341 -9.12 -24.67 -8.61
N ILE A 342 -8.74 -23.89 -9.63
CA ILE A 342 -7.67 -22.88 -9.50
C ILE A 342 -8.08 -21.81 -8.49
N GLY A 343 -9.32 -21.35 -8.56
CA GLY A 343 -9.86 -20.39 -7.60
C GLY A 343 -9.81 -20.88 -6.17
N LEU A 344 -10.08 -22.16 -5.92
CA LEU A 344 -10.00 -22.78 -4.60
C LEU A 344 -8.57 -22.78 -4.05
N TRP A 345 -7.57 -23.09 -4.88
CA TRP A 345 -6.16 -23.03 -4.48
C TRP A 345 -5.74 -21.60 -4.11
N LEU A 346 -6.08 -20.65 -4.95
CA LEU A 346 -5.73 -19.24 -4.73
C LEU A 346 -6.46 -18.66 -3.51
N TRP A 347 -7.71 -19.06 -3.29
CA TRP A 347 -8.46 -18.70 -2.09
C TRP A 347 -7.81 -19.28 -0.83
N GLY A 348 -7.39 -20.53 -0.86
CA GLY A 348 -6.64 -21.16 0.24
C GLY A 348 -5.37 -20.39 0.59
N LEU A 349 -4.60 -19.97 -0.43
CA LEU A 349 -3.41 -19.12 -0.25
C LEU A 349 -3.77 -17.75 0.34
N ALA A 350 -4.87 -17.14 -0.11
CA ALA A 350 -5.35 -15.87 0.43
C ALA A 350 -5.78 -15.99 1.90
N VAL A 351 -6.47 -17.09 2.27
CA VAL A 351 -6.82 -17.40 3.67
C VAL A 351 -5.57 -17.60 4.52
N TRP A 352 -4.55 -18.27 4.00
CA TRP A 352 -3.29 -18.45 4.71
C TRP A 352 -2.61 -17.09 4.98
N PHE A 353 -2.51 -16.21 3.98
CA PHE A 353 -1.98 -14.86 4.17
C PHE A 353 -2.84 -14.03 5.12
N PHE A 354 -4.16 -14.21 5.12
CA PHE A 354 -5.05 -13.56 6.09
C PHE A 354 -4.70 -13.96 7.52
N LEU A 355 -4.55 -15.27 7.78
CA LEU A 355 -4.17 -15.78 9.10
C LEU A 355 -2.80 -15.28 9.54
N VAL A 356 -1.81 -15.27 8.65
CA VAL A 356 -0.47 -14.70 8.91
C VAL A 356 -0.57 -13.21 9.24
N SER A 357 -1.37 -12.46 8.48
CA SER A 357 -1.57 -11.03 8.68
C SER A 357 -2.21 -10.73 10.03
N VAL A 358 -3.29 -11.43 10.39
CA VAL A 358 -3.95 -11.31 11.70
C VAL A 358 -2.98 -11.73 12.81
N GLY A 359 -2.31 -12.88 12.65
CA GLY A 359 -1.33 -13.38 13.61
C GLY A 359 -0.15 -12.43 13.84
N SER A 360 0.22 -11.61 12.83
CA SER A 360 1.28 -10.61 12.99
C SER A 360 0.97 -9.55 14.05
N PHE A 361 -0.30 -9.37 14.41
CA PHE A 361 -0.78 -8.45 15.44
C PHE A 361 -0.96 -9.09 16.82
N TRP A 362 -0.66 -10.39 16.98
CA TRP A 362 -0.83 -11.13 18.25
C TRP A 362 -0.23 -10.42 19.47
N LYS A 363 0.93 -9.77 19.30
CA LYS A 363 1.57 -9.06 20.41
C LYS A 363 0.76 -7.89 20.97
N TYR A 364 -0.09 -7.26 20.13
CA TYR A 364 -0.95 -6.13 20.56
C TYR A 364 -2.21 -6.59 21.29
N ALA A 365 -2.53 -7.88 21.23
CA ALA A 365 -3.62 -8.48 22.03
C ALA A 365 -3.19 -8.77 23.48
N ARG A 366 -1.87 -8.66 23.80
CA ARG A 366 -1.37 -8.86 25.15
C ARG A 366 -1.46 -7.56 25.94
N PRO A 367 -2.02 -7.57 27.18
CA PRO A 367 -2.18 -6.36 27.99
C PRO A 367 -0.86 -5.69 28.41
N GLU A 368 0.24 -6.43 28.40
CA GLU A 368 1.58 -5.96 28.75
C GLU A 368 2.24 -5.07 27.69
N HIS A 369 1.63 -4.93 26.51
CA HIS A 369 2.24 -4.22 25.41
C HIS A 369 1.75 -2.76 25.35
N GLU A 370 2.57 -1.83 25.84
CA GLU A 370 2.25 -0.38 25.87
C GLU A 370 2.44 0.32 24.51
N ALA A 371 3.04 -0.33 23.51
CA ALA A 371 3.35 0.30 22.23
C ALA A 371 2.07 0.58 21.42
N LYS A 372 1.67 1.83 21.36
CA LYS A 372 0.59 2.32 20.48
C LYS A 372 1.14 2.52 19.07
N ILE A 373 0.52 1.87 18.08
CA ILE A 373 0.80 2.14 16.67
C ILE A 373 0.09 3.44 16.28
N GLY A 374 0.84 4.47 15.89
CA GLY A 374 0.28 5.69 15.35
C GLY A 374 -0.52 5.41 14.07
N PHE A 375 -1.63 6.10 13.87
CA PHE A 375 -2.47 5.92 12.69
C PHE A 375 -1.73 6.35 11.41
N GLN A 376 -1.87 5.55 10.35
CA GLN A 376 -1.37 5.82 9.01
C GLN A 376 -2.42 5.41 7.98
N MET A 377 -2.38 6.01 6.78
CA MET A 377 -3.30 5.67 5.70
C MET A 377 -3.19 4.20 5.26
N THR A 378 -2.07 3.54 5.52
CA THR A 378 -1.89 2.08 5.32
C THR A 378 -2.81 1.20 6.16
N PHE A 379 -3.47 1.76 7.21
CA PHE A 379 -4.50 1.01 7.97
C PHE A 379 -5.69 0.59 7.09
N PHE A 380 -5.97 1.29 5.99
CA PHE A 380 -6.97 0.84 5.02
C PHE A 380 -6.60 -0.49 4.32
N SER A 381 -5.36 -0.97 4.47
CA SER A 381 -4.97 -2.33 4.07
C SER A 381 -5.67 -3.43 4.89
N PHE A 382 -6.20 -3.13 6.07
CA PHE A 382 -7.09 -4.05 6.79
C PHE A 382 -8.42 -4.28 6.07
N VAL A 383 -8.82 -3.37 5.18
CA VAL A 383 -10.11 -3.42 4.50
C VAL A 383 -9.96 -3.90 3.06
N PHE A 384 -9.21 -3.17 2.22
CA PHE A 384 -9.22 -3.38 0.77
C PHE A 384 -8.85 -4.82 0.33
N PRO A 385 -7.75 -5.43 0.77
CA PRO A 385 -7.43 -6.82 0.39
C PRO A 385 -8.45 -7.84 0.91
N ASN A 386 -9.07 -7.56 2.06
CA ASN A 386 -10.11 -8.41 2.62
C ASN A 386 -11.43 -8.30 1.85
N THR A 387 -11.70 -7.19 1.14
CA THR A 387 -12.84 -7.14 0.20
C THR A 387 -12.68 -8.15 -0.93
N ALA A 388 -11.45 -8.33 -1.42
CA ALA A 388 -11.14 -9.35 -2.43
C ALA A 388 -11.34 -10.77 -1.88
N LEU A 389 -10.85 -11.04 -0.66
CA LEU A 389 -11.02 -12.34 0.00
C LEU A 389 -12.50 -12.69 0.15
N LEU A 390 -13.34 -11.74 0.57
CA LEU A 390 -14.78 -11.95 0.71
C LEU A 390 -15.46 -12.17 -0.65
N THR A 391 -15.11 -11.39 -1.66
CA THR A 391 -15.64 -11.59 -3.02
C THR A 391 -15.25 -12.97 -3.55
N ALA A 392 -13.99 -13.41 -3.36
CA ALA A 392 -13.55 -14.74 -3.71
C ALA A 392 -14.33 -15.84 -2.94
N THR A 393 -14.55 -15.63 -1.65
CA THR A 393 -15.35 -16.53 -0.81
C THR A 393 -16.76 -16.70 -1.35
N TYR A 394 -17.42 -15.62 -1.77
CA TYR A 394 -18.76 -15.69 -2.36
C TYR A 394 -18.76 -16.36 -3.73
N GLN A 395 -17.78 -16.07 -4.60
CA GLN A 395 -17.70 -16.71 -5.92
C GLN A 395 -17.50 -18.22 -5.79
N ILE A 396 -16.61 -18.66 -4.88
CA ILE A 396 -16.37 -20.07 -4.60
C ILE A 396 -17.60 -20.72 -3.96
N ALA A 397 -18.22 -20.06 -2.96
CA ALA A 397 -19.43 -20.55 -2.32
C ALA A 397 -20.57 -20.76 -3.32
N ASN A 398 -20.70 -19.87 -4.29
CA ASN A 398 -21.70 -19.98 -5.37
C ASN A 398 -21.34 -21.10 -6.36
N ALA A 399 -20.05 -21.19 -6.78
CA ALA A 399 -19.60 -22.22 -7.71
C ALA A 399 -19.82 -23.65 -7.17
N PHE A 400 -19.63 -23.85 -5.86
CA PHE A 400 -19.84 -25.15 -5.18
C PHE A 400 -21.21 -25.28 -4.48
N SER A 401 -22.09 -24.28 -4.63
CA SER A 401 -23.41 -24.24 -3.94
C SER A 401 -23.30 -24.46 -2.43
N CYS A 402 -22.22 -23.96 -1.81
CA CYS A 402 -21.87 -24.17 -0.42
C CYS A 402 -22.50 -23.11 0.49
N ARG A 403 -23.68 -23.40 1.03
CA ARG A 403 -24.44 -22.48 1.90
C ARG A 403 -23.69 -22.11 3.19
N PRO A 404 -22.98 -23.03 3.90
CA PRO A 404 -22.18 -22.65 5.07
C PRO A 404 -21.13 -21.60 4.76
N LEU A 405 -20.45 -21.69 3.61
CA LEU A 405 -19.43 -20.72 3.20
C LEU A 405 -20.06 -19.35 2.86
N GLN A 406 -21.28 -19.33 2.30
CA GLN A 406 -22.04 -18.08 2.09
C GLN A 406 -22.36 -17.39 3.43
N ILE A 407 -22.76 -18.14 4.46
CA ILE A 407 -23.08 -17.61 5.79
C ILE A 407 -21.82 -17.04 6.45
N VAL A 408 -20.69 -17.77 6.40
CA VAL A 408 -19.39 -17.28 6.89
C VAL A 408 -19.00 -16.00 6.18
N GLY A 409 -19.13 -15.92 4.85
CA GLY A 409 -18.89 -14.72 4.08
C GLY A 409 -19.74 -13.53 4.56
N CYS A 410 -21.03 -13.73 4.86
CA CYS A 410 -21.92 -12.69 5.39
C CYS A 410 -21.46 -12.17 6.76
N ALA A 411 -21.10 -13.07 7.68
CA ALA A 411 -20.57 -12.68 8.99
C ALA A 411 -19.28 -11.88 8.87
N MET A 412 -18.35 -12.33 8.01
CA MET A 412 -17.11 -11.60 7.73
C MET A 412 -17.37 -10.26 7.04
N THR A 413 -18.40 -10.13 6.20
CA THR A 413 -18.78 -8.83 5.58
C THR A 413 -19.24 -7.84 6.64
N GLY A 414 -20.05 -8.26 7.60
CA GLY A 414 -20.44 -7.42 8.74
C GLY A 414 -19.23 -6.93 9.54
N LEU A 415 -18.29 -7.84 9.82
CA LEU A 415 -17.03 -7.49 10.50
C LEU A 415 -16.18 -6.52 9.66
N LEU A 416 -16.09 -6.72 8.35
CA LEU A 416 -15.34 -5.84 7.46
C LEU A 416 -15.88 -4.41 7.44
N VAL A 417 -17.21 -4.25 7.40
CA VAL A 417 -17.87 -2.93 7.46
C VAL A 417 -17.58 -2.26 8.81
N LEU A 418 -17.60 -3.01 9.91
CA LEU A 418 -17.26 -2.51 11.23
C LEU A 418 -15.78 -2.03 11.26
N VAL A 419 -14.86 -2.85 10.77
CA VAL A 419 -13.42 -2.49 10.68
C VAL A 419 -13.23 -1.24 9.84
N TRP A 420 -13.90 -1.14 8.69
CA TRP A 420 -13.87 0.07 7.86
C TRP A 420 -14.34 1.29 8.65
N ALA A 421 -15.48 1.20 9.37
CA ALA A 421 -16.02 2.30 10.16
C ALA A 421 -15.05 2.75 11.25
N VAL A 422 -14.45 1.81 11.98
CA VAL A 422 -13.46 2.11 13.04
C VAL A 422 -12.25 2.84 12.46
N ILE A 423 -11.69 2.35 11.33
CA ILE A 423 -10.55 2.98 10.67
C ILE A 423 -10.91 4.37 10.17
N PHE A 424 -12.08 4.53 9.56
CA PHE A 424 -12.54 5.80 9.02
C PHE A 424 -12.75 6.85 10.12
N VAL A 425 -13.40 6.47 11.21
CA VAL A 425 -13.59 7.35 12.40
C VAL A 425 -12.24 7.71 13.03
N THR A 426 -11.30 6.73 13.12
CA THR A 426 -9.96 6.99 13.63
C THR A 426 -9.20 7.97 12.74
N MET A 427 -9.28 7.82 11.42
CA MET A 427 -8.71 8.78 10.46
C MET A 427 -9.22 10.21 10.71
N ILE A 428 -10.54 10.38 10.85
CA ILE A 428 -11.14 11.70 11.12
C ILE A 428 -10.62 12.26 12.45
N ARG A 429 -10.56 11.43 13.51
CA ARG A 429 -10.02 11.82 14.82
C ARG A 429 -8.57 12.29 14.72
N CYS A 430 -7.73 11.58 13.96
CA CYS A 430 -6.32 11.96 13.76
C CYS A 430 -6.17 13.26 12.95
N ILE A 431 -7.09 13.54 12.00
CA ILE A 431 -7.15 14.84 11.31
C ILE A 431 -7.48 15.98 12.30
N TRP A 432 -8.44 15.75 13.20
CA TRP A 432 -8.82 16.74 14.24
C TRP A 432 -7.71 16.97 15.25
N LYS A 433 -7.02 15.90 15.66
CA LYS A 433 -5.88 15.98 16.58
C LYS A 433 -4.60 16.53 15.95
N ARG A 434 -4.63 16.87 14.66
CA ARG A 434 -3.47 17.37 13.91
C ARG A 434 -2.31 16.37 13.81
N GLU A 435 -2.59 15.09 13.94
CA GLU A 435 -1.62 13.99 13.75
C GLU A 435 -1.43 13.64 12.26
N LEU A 436 -2.47 13.90 11.44
CA LEU A 436 -2.46 13.79 9.99
C LEU A 436 -2.55 15.16 9.33
N LEU A 437 -2.01 15.29 8.11
CA LEU A 437 -1.96 16.55 7.37
C LEU A 437 -1.33 17.68 8.21
N TRP A 438 -0.28 17.34 8.92
CA TRP A 438 0.52 18.28 9.70
C TRP A 438 1.98 18.18 9.26
N PRO A 439 2.67 19.30 8.96
CA PRO A 439 4.10 19.26 8.68
C PRO A 439 4.83 18.64 9.87
N LYS A 440 5.61 17.59 9.62
CA LYS A 440 6.53 17.08 10.63
C LYS A 440 7.77 17.94 10.54
N GLU A 441 8.22 18.43 11.67
CA GLU A 441 9.55 19.04 11.81
C GLU A 441 10.56 17.93 11.47
N GLU A 442 11.39 18.19 10.44
CA GLU A 442 12.48 17.30 10.01
C GLU A 442 13.64 17.39 10.99
#